data_c8651c03d719f768a632b2e71a15aea8
#
_entry.id   c8651c03d719f768a632b2e71a15aea8
#
_cell.length_a   1.000
_cell.length_b   1.000
_cell.length_c   1.000
_cell.angle_alpha   90.00
_cell.angle_beta   90.00
_cell.angle_gamma   90.00
#
_symmetry.space_group_name_H-M   'P 1'
#
loop_
_entity.id
_entity.type
_entity.pdbx_description
1 polymer ?
#
loop_
_entity_poly.entity_id
_entity_poly.type
_entity_poly.pdbx_seq_one_letter_code
_entity_poly.pdbx_strand_id
1 'polypeptide(L)'
;MTYTAELVTDERAFAGLAADWDRLYRRCASATPFQSHAWLHSWWLSYGGRGRLRLVLVRHGRELVAAAPLMRVRRPLPALVPLGGAISDYGDVLLDDEHGEGALAALTAALAAAARAALIDLREVRPGGAAEQVYERWPGPRSRVSDSVCLELPAGPMGDLLARLPAKTHQRLRAKLRKLDALGIQRRVVSPCEVETALLRLLELHRLQWQGRKVTSEHLRTRFREHLVRSVGPMVRSGNAVVTEFRLDDEVVAVDVTLLSPLLAGGYLYGAHPGLRERKADVAAMLLDSTATHTKDGTPATLSLLRGNEPYKHHWRPRVVVNQRLLLARRRTAPLLRAALWDVTARRRGKELLRRLRERGGGGP
;
A
#
# COMPACT_ATOMS: atom_id res chain seq x y z
N MET A 1 -3.65 27.12 -22.13
CA MET A 1 -4.80 26.52 -21.40
C MET A 1 -4.58 26.69 -19.91
N THR A 2 -5.64 26.91 -19.12
CA THR A 2 -5.55 27.24 -17.68
C THR A 2 -5.77 25.98 -16.84
N TYR A 3 -5.06 25.86 -15.72
CA TYR A 3 -5.33 24.83 -14.72
C TYR A 3 -6.56 25.22 -13.89
N THR A 4 -7.52 24.31 -13.77
CA THR A 4 -8.71 24.49 -12.96
C THR A 4 -8.75 23.44 -11.85
N ALA A 5 -9.12 23.86 -10.65
CA ALA A 5 -9.23 22.97 -9.50
C ALA A 5 -10.69 22.80 -9.08
N GLU A 6 -11.06 21.57 -8.74
CA GLU A 6 -12.39 21.23 -8.24
C GLU A 6 -12.32 20.39 -6.97
N LEU A 7 -13.34 20.49 -6.13
CA LEU A 7 -13.51 19.69 -4.93
C LEU A 7 -14.70 18.75 -5.10
N VAL A 8 -14.45 17.46 -5.30
CA VAL A 8 -15.49 16.45 -5.40
C VAL A 8 -15.82 15.91 -4.00
N THR A 9 -17.10 15.90 -3.69
CA THR A 9 -17.64 15.48 -2.37
C THR A 9 -18.73 14.43 -2.48
N ASP A 10 -19.11 14.11 -3.70
CA ASP A 10 -20.16 13.15 -4.04
C ASP A 10 -19.55 11.80 -4.48
N GLU A 11 -20.13 10.70 -3.99
CA GLU A 11 -19.68 9.34 -4.27
C GLU A 11 -19.91 8.93 -5.74
N ARG A 12 -21.04 9.36 -6.33
CA ARG A 12 -21.35 9.06 -7.74
C ARG A 12 -20.38 9.76 -8.68
N ALA A 13 -20.03 11.01 -8.35
CA ALA A 13 -19.00 11.73 -9.08
C ALA A 13 -17.64 11.02 -8.96
N PHE A 14 -17.29 10.50 -7.77
CA PHE A 14 -16.07 9.69 -7.60
C PHE A 14 -16.11 8.43 -8.45
N ALA A 15 -17.21 7.69 -8.45
CA ALA A 15 -17.36 6.50 -9.29
C ALA A 15 -17.15 6.81 -10.79
N GLY A 16 -17.67 7.97 -11.27
CA GLY A 16 -17.54 8.43 -12.65
C GLY A 16 -16.12 8.81 -13.07
N LEU A 17 -15.19 8.98 -12.14
CA LEU A 17 -13.81 9.38 -12.44
C LEU A 17 -12.91 8.22 -12.93
N ALA A 18 -13.38 6.98 -12.96
CA ALA A 18 -12.53 5.80 -13.18
C ALA A 18 -11.60 5.95 -14.38
N ALA A 19 -12.13 6.33 -15.56
CA ALA A 19 -11.34 6.44 -16.78
C ALA A 19 -10.33 7.60 -16.76
N ASP A 20 -10.71 8.77 -16.22
CA ASP A 20 -9.82 9.93 -16.09
C ASP A 20 -8.70 9.61 -15.08
N TRP A 21 -9.08 8.99 -13.96
CA TRP A 21 -8.15 8.59 -12.91
C TRP A 21 -7.12 7.58 -13.40
N ASP A 22 -7.54 6.56 -14.15
CA ASP A 22 -6.64 5.54 -14.68
C ASP A 22 -5.67 6.13 -15.72
N ARG A 23 -6.08 7.16 -16.47
CA ARG A 23 -5.17 7.90 -17.35
C ARG A 23 -4.11 8.66 -16.58
N LEU A 24 -4.52 9.42 -15.56
CA LEU A 24 -3.59 10.13 -14.67
C LEU A 24 -2.67 9.16 -13.95
N TYR A 25 -3.22 8.08 -13.38
CA TYR A 25 -2.47 7.07 -12.64
C TYR A 25 -1.29 6.49 -13.47
N ARG A 26 -1.50 6.22 -14.76
CA ARG A 26 -0.45 5.73 -15.66
C ARG A 26 0.63 6.75 -15.99
N ARG A 27 0.33 8.06 -15.89
CA ARG A 27 1.28 9.16 -16.12
C ARG A 27 1.94 9.67 -14.84
N CYS A 28 1.73 9.02 -13.72
CA CYS A 28 2.35 9.35 -12.45
C CYS A 28 3.37 8.26 -12.10
N ALA A 29 4.66 8.48 -12.37
CA ALA A 29 5.72 7.49 -12.17
C ALA A 29 5.90 7.12 -10.68
N SER A 30 5.51 7.99 -9.75
CA SER A 30 5.56 7.73 -8.32
C SER A 30 4.35 6.95 -7.79
N ALA A 31 3.32 6.69 -8.63
CA ALA A 31 2.10 6.03 -8.20
C ALA A 31 2.36 4.57 -7.78
N THR A 32 1.79 4.20 -6.63
CA THR A 32 1.77 2.82 -6.15
C THR A 32 0.38 2.20 -6.41
N PRO A 33 0.20 0.89 -6.33
CA PRO A 33 -1.09 0.25 -6.57
C PRO A 33 -2.23 0.79 -5.70
N PHE A 34 -1.87 1.34 -4.53
CA PHE A 34 -2.82 1.89 -3.55
C PHE A 34 -3.44 3.23 -3.95
N GLN A 35 -2.94 3.89 -5.00
CA GLN A 35 -3.54 5.10 -5.58
C GLN A 35 -4.42 4.80 -6.80
N SER A 36 -4.60 3.54 -7.20
CA SER A 36 -5.54 3.19 -8.28
C SER A 36 -6.98 3.54 -7.93
N HIS A 37 -7.79 3.95 -8.92
CA HIS A 37 -9.20 4.25 -8.70
C HIS A 37 -9.96 3.09 -8.06
N ALA A 38 -9.77 1.88 -8.59
CA ALA A 38 -10.43 0.67 -8.10
C ALA A 38 -10.16 0.42 -6.61
N TRP A 39 -8.92 0.61 -6.16
CA TRP A 39 -8.56 0.49 -4.75
C TRP A 39 -9.23 1.56 -3.89
N LEU A 40 -9.07 2.82 -4.24
CA LEU A 40 -9.54 3.95 -3.43
C LEU A 40 -11.06 4.07 -3.40
N HIS A 41 -11.73 3.85 -4.53
CA HIS A 41 -13.19 3.89 -4.58
C HIS A 41 -13.80 2.73 -3.78
N SER A 42 -13.28 1.52 -3.95
CA SER A 42 -13.72 0.37 -3.15
C SER A 42 -13.46 0.57 -1.65
N TRP A 43 -12.30 1.19 -1.31
CA TRP A 43 -12.01 1.54 0.08
C TRP A 43 -13.03 2.53 0.63
N TRP A 44 -13.38 3.56 -0.14
CA TRP A 44 -14.40 4.53 0.25
C TRP A 44 -15.73 3.86 0.58
N LEU A 45 -16.20 2.97 -0.27
CA LEU A 45 -17.46 2.24 -0.08
C LEU A 45 -17.46 1.37 1.19
N SER A 46 -16.32 0.79 1.57
CA SER A 46 -16.21 -0.11 2.72
C SER A 46 -15.87 0.60 4.04
N TYR A 47 -15.17 1.74 3.98
CA TYR A 47 -14.56 2.39 5.15
C TYR A 47 -14.87 3.88 5.28
N GLY A 48 -15.42 4.51 4.25
CA GLY A 48 -15.63 5.97 4.17
C GLY A 48 -16.67 6.52 5.16
N GLY A 49 -17.52 5.66 5.74
CA GLY A 49 -18.60 6.08 6.65
C GLY A 49 -18.19 6.90 7.89
N ARG A 50 -16.89 6.98 8.20
CA ARG A 50 -16.34 7.78 9.31
C ARG A 50 -15.90 9.19 8.90
N GLY A 51 -15.98 9.53 7.63
CA GLY A 51 -15.51 10.79 7.08
C GLY A 51 -16.46 11.41 6.08
N ARG A 52 -16.00 12.51 5.48
CA ARG A 52 -16.67 13.16 4.35
C ARG A 52 -15.71 13.21 3.19
N LEU A 53 -16.11 12.69 2.05
CA LEU A 53 -15.29 12.68 0.83
C LEU A 53 -14.82 14.08 0.47
N ARG A 54 -13.56 14.21 0.08
CA ARG A 54 -12.89 15.45 -0.30
C ARG A 54 -11.79 15.16 -1.31
N LEU A 55 -12.18 14.83 -2.55
CA LEU A 55 -11.19 14.67 -3.61
C LEU A 55 -10.85 16.05 -4.15
N VAL A 56 -9.59 16.43 -4.10
CA VAL A 56 -9.11 17.66 -4.74
C VAL A 56 -8.52 17.26 -6.08
N LEU A 57 -9.14 17.74 -7.15
CA LEU A 57 -8.78 17.41 -8.53
C LEU A 57 -8.26 18.66 -9.23
N VAL A 58 -7.29 18.50 -10.13
CA VAL A 58 -6.81 19.56 -11.02
C VAL A 58 -6.93 19.09 -12.46
N ARG A 59 -7.52 19.92 -13.30
CA ARG A 59 -7.63 19.67 -14.73
C ARG A 59 -6.87 20.73 -15.53
N HIS A 60 -6.30 20.28 -16.66
CA HIS A 60 -5.80 21.14 -17.72
C HIS A 60 -6.69 20.96 -18.96
N GLY A 61 -7.58 21.91 -19.21
CA GLY A 61 -8.69 21.71 -20.13
C GLY A 61 -9.64 20.62 -19.62
N ARG A 62 -9.79 19.54 -20.40
CA ARG A 62 -10.62 18.37 -19.99
C ARG A 62 -9.82 17.27 -19.29
N GLU A 63 -8.52 17.37 -19.29
CA GLU A 63 -7.63 16.32 -18.80
C GLU A 63 -7.39 16.44 -17.30
N LEU A 64 -7.54 15.32 -16.57
CA LEU A 64 -7.18 15.24 -15.16
C LEU A 64 -5.65 15.11 -15.04
N VAL A 65 -4.99 16.08 -14.39
CA VAL A 65 -3.53 16.18 -14.30
C VAL A 65 -3.00 16.13 -12.86
N ALA A 66 -3.87 16.28 -11.86
CA ALA A 66 -3.52 15.97 -10.48
C ALA A 66 -4.75 15.59 -9.65
N ALA A 67 -4.55 14.73 -8.64
CA ALA A 67 -5.60 14.31 -7.73
C ALA A 67 -5.06 14.04 -6.32
N ALA A 68 -5.74 14.58 -5.30
CA ALA A 68 -5.52 14.22 -3.91
C ALA A 68 -6.76 13.50 -3.36
N PRO A 69 -6.70 12.17 -3.17
CA PRO A 69 -7.81 11.35 -2.70
C PRO A 69 -7.95 11.45 -1.18
N LEU A 70 -8.67 12.43 -0.70
CA LEU A 70 -8.78 12.73 0.72
C LEU A 70 -10.21 12.55 1.24
N MET A 71 -10.32 12.37 2.55
CA MET A 71 -11.55 12.54 3.30
C MET A 71 -11.34 13.46 4.49
N ARG A 72 -12.38 14.17 4.90
CA ARG A 72 -12.37 14.98 6.11
C ARG A 72 -12.85 14.16 7.30
N VAL A 73 -12.00 14.06 8.31
CA VAL A 73 -12.32 13.51 9.63
C VAL A 73 -12.39 14.63 10.68
N ARG A 74 -13.08 14.36 11.80
CA ARG A 74 -13.21 15.33 12.89
C ARG A 74 -12.44 14.95 14.16
N ARG A 75 -12.13 13.68 14.33
CA ARG A 75 -11.46 13.15 15.54
C ARG A 75 -10.21 12.40 15.18
N PRO A 76 -9.15 12.45 15.97
CA PRO A 76 -9.00 13.26 17.20
C PRO A 76 -8.93 14.76 16.94
N LEU A 77 -8.53 15.19 15.74
CA LEU A 77 -8.44 16.57 15.27
C LEU A 77 -9.13 16.71 13.90
N PRO A 78 -9.68 17.90 13.57
CA PRO A 78 -10.17 18.16 12.23
C PRO A 78 -9.03 18.02 11.22
N ALA A 79 -9.09 17.00 10.36
CA ALA A 79 -8.05 16.73 9.38
C ALA A 79 -8.62 16.27 8.03
N LEU A 80 -7.87 16.55 6.96
CA LEU A 80 -7.97 15.90 5.67
C LEU A 80 -6.93 14.78 5.66
N VAL A 81 -7.39 13.54 5.51
CA VAL A 81 -6.54 12.35 5.52
C VAL A 81 -6.71 11.57 4.22
N PRO A 82 -5.70 10.84 3.74
CA PRO A 82 -5.81 10.03 2.54
C PRO A 82 -6.90 8.95 2.67
N LEU A 83 -7.56 8.64 1.57
CA LEU A 83 -8.28 7.38 1.42
C LEU A 83 -7.28 6.21 1.48
N GLY A 84 -7.77 4.97 1.67
CA GLY A 84 -6.91 3.79 1.79
C GLY A 84 -6.64 3.38 3.23
N GLY A 85 -6.47 4.32 4.14
CA GLY A 85 -6.35 4.06 5.59
C GLY A 85 -5.30 3.02 5.96
N ALA A 86 -5.57 2.25 7.02
CA ALA A 86 -4.61 1.30 7.58
C ALA A 86 -4.35 0.06 6.73
N ILE A 87 -5.17 -0.22 5.72
CA ILE A 87 -5.02 -1.37 4.81
C ILE A 87 -4.22 -1.04 3.55
N SER A 88 -3.81 0.22 3.37
CA SER A 88 -2.89 0.64 2.33
C SER A 88 -1.50 0.83 2.91
N ASP A 89 -0.49 0.31 2.23
CA ASP A 89 0.90 0.38 2.70
C ASP A 89 1.60 1.66 2.25
N TYR A 90 1.03 2.32 1.24
CA TYR A 90 1.48 3.62 0.76
C TYR A 90 0.29 4.55 0.53
N GLY A 91 0.45 5.81 0.92
CA GLY A 91 -0.48 6.90 0.67
C GLY A 91 0.21 8.00 -0.12
N ASP A 92 -0.44 8.52 -1.17
CA ASP A 92 0.12 9.61 -1.96
C ASP A 92 -0.98 10.40 -2.66
N VAL A 93 -0.60 11.51 -3.28
CA VAL A 93 -1.38 12.21 -4.29
C VAL A 93 -0.93 11.72 -5.68
N LEU A 94 -1.74 11.94 -6.69
CA LEU A 94 -1.35 11.74 -8.08
C LEU A 94 -0.98 13.08 -8.71
N LEU A 95 0.14 13.10 -9.42
CA LEU A 95 0.62 14.27 -10.16
C LEU A 95 1.15 13.78 -11.50
N ASP A 96 0.63 14.34 -12.57
CA ASP A 96 1.06 14.05 -13.93
C ASP A 96 2.49 14.57 -14.15
N ASP A 97 3.41 13.69 -14.53
CA ASP A 97 4.81 14.02 -14.72
C ASP A 97 5.03 15.00 -15.89
N GLU A 98 4.16 15.00 -16.92
CA GLU A 98 4.26 15.90 -18.08
C GLU A 98 3.78 17.32 -17.74
N HIS A 99 2.82 17.45 -16.81
CA HIS A 99 2.26 18.75 -16.40
C HIS A 99 2.93 19.36 -15.16
N GLY A 100 3.87 18.65 -14.56
CA GLY A 100 4.74 18.95 -13.41
C GLY A 100 4.40 20.21 -12.62
N GLU A 101 5.06 21.32 -12.93
CA GLU A 101 5.02 22.57 -12.17
C GLU A 101 3.63 23.21 -12.08
N GLY A 102 2.91 23.29 -13.19
CA GLY A 102 1.60 23.94 -13.24
C GLY A 102 0.54 23.15 -12.48
N ALA A 103 0.50 21.82 -12.66
CA ALA A 103 -0.39 20.94 -11.94
C ALA A 103 -0.10 20.94 -10.43
N LEU A 104 1.19 20.93 -10.04
CA LEU A 104 1.63 20.99 -8.65
C LEU A 104 1.23 22.31 -7.96
N ALA A 105 1.43 23.44 -8.63
CA ALA A 105 1.04 24.74 -8.11
C ALA A 105 -0.48 24.84 -7.89
N ALA A 106 -1.25 24.39 -8.87
CA ALA A 106 -2.72 24.36 -8.79
C ALA A 106 -3.22 23.40 -7.71
N LEU A 107 -2.64 22.19 -7.59
CA LEU A 107 -2.99 21.22 -6.55
C LEU A 107 -2.68 21.77 -5.15
N THR A 108 -1.51 22.38 -4.96
CA THR A 108 -1.09 22.96 -3.68
C THR A 108 -2.04 24.09 -3.25
N ALA A 109 -2.41 24.98 -4.18
CA ALA A 109 -3.38 26.05 -3.91
C ALA A 109 -4.77 25.50 -3.56
N ALA A 110 -5.23 24.50 -4.29
CA ALA A 110 -6.53 23.87 -4.06
C ALA A 110 -6.58 23.14 -2.71
N LEU A 111 -5.51 22.42 -2.35
CA LEU A 111 -5.35 21.78 -1.03
C LEU A 111 -5.36 22.82 0.09
N ALA A 112 -4.67 23.96 -0.09
CA ALA A 112 -4.71 25.04 0.88
C ALA A 112 -6.11 25.64 1.03
N ALA A 113 -6.88 25.72 -0.04
CA ALA A 113 -8.28 26.16 0.01
C ALA A 113 -9.17 25.11 0.72
N ALA A 114 -9.00 23.83 0.44
CA ALA A 114 -9.75 22.74 1.10
C ALA A 114 -9.46 22.64 2.61
N ALA A 115 -8.23 22.98 3.03
CA ALA A 115 -7.75 22.91 4.42
C ALA A 115 -8.09 24.14 5.27
N ARG A 116 -9.12 24.93 4.93
CA ARG A 116 -9.45 26.20 5.65
C ARG A 116 -9.60 26.06 7.17
N ALA A 117 -10.14 24.94 7.63
CA ALA A 117 -10.42 24.65 9.05
C ALA A 117 -10.00 23.23 9.44
N ALA A 118 -8.95 22.71 8.81
CA ALA A 118 -8.45 21.37 9.05
C ALA A 118 -6.93 21.32 8.81
N LEU A 119 -6.27 20.36 9.45
CA LEU A 119 -4.91 19.94 9.13
C LEU A 119 -4.97 19.02 7.89
N ILE A 120 -3.97 19.05 7.01
CA ILE A 120 -3.75 17.96 6.07
C ILE A 120 -2.74 17.01 6.72
N ASP A 121 -3.09 15.74 6.81
CA ASP A 121 -2.30 14.67 7.46
C ASP A 121 -2.11 13.54 6.46
N LEU A 122 -1.09 13.65 5.60
CA LEU A 122 -0.75 12.64 4.60
C LEU A 122 0.15 11.60 5.25
N ARG A 123 -0.36 10.38 5.34
CA ARG A 123 0.32 9.25 5.96
C ARG A 123 0.83 8.26 4.94
N GLU A 124 1.83 7.49 5.35
CA GLU A 124 2.43 6.42 4.56
C GLU A 124 2.98 6.91 3.20
N VAL A 125 3.46 8.15 3.16
CA VAL A 125 4.07 8.73 1.95
C VAL A 125 5.45 8.10 1.75
N ARG A 126 5.62 7.42 0.62
CA ARG A 126 6.93 6.86 0.25
C ARG A 126 7.89 8.00 -0.08
N PRO A 127 9.18 7.94 0.33
CA PRO A 127 10.18 8.90 -0.14
C PRO A 127 10.25 8.97 -1.67
N GLY A 128 10.26 10.18 -2.21
CA GLY A 128 10.17 10.44 -3.66
C GLY A 128 8.73 10.44 -4.21
N GLY A 129 7.71 10.33 -3.36
CA GLY A 129 6.31 10.43 -3.76
C GLY A 129 5.88 11.85 -4.14
N ALA A 130 4.78 11.96 -4.90
CA ALA A 130 4.27 13.25 -5.38
C ALA A 130 3.86 14.19 -4.23
N ALA A 131 3.40 13.65 -3.10
CA ALA A 131 3.06 14.44 -1.91
C ALA A 131 4.27 15.18 -1.29
N GLU A 132 5.51 14.71 -1.49
CA GLU A 132 6.70 15.45 -1.06
C GLU A 132 6.84 16.76 -1.82
N GLN A 133 6.53 16.79 -3.12
CA GLN A 133 6.57 18.02 -3.92
C GLN A 133 5.55 19.04 -3.40
N VAL A 134 4.34 18.59 -3.03
CA VAL A 134 3.33 19.42 -2.36
C VAL A 134 3.85 19.93 -1.01
N TYR A 135 4.51 19.08 -0.22
CA TYR A 135 5.10 19.47 1.06
C TYR A 135 6.15 20.55 0.90
N GLU A 136 7.07 20.43 -0.06
CA GLU A 136 8.14 21.40 -0.28
C GLU A 136 7.59 22.77 -0.72
N ARG A 137 6.51 22.79 -1.48
CA ARG A 137 5.86 24.03 -1.97
C ARG A 137 4.77 24.57 -1.05
N TRP A 138 4.51 23.91 0.08
CA TRP A 138 3.44 24.34 0.97
C TRP A 138 3.69 25.72 1.57
N PRO A 139 2.75 26.70 1.40
CA PRO A 139 2.99 28.10 1.81
C PRO A 139 2.78 28.35 3.30
N GLY A 140 2.44 27.33 4.09
CA GLY A 140 2.12 27.43 5.51
C GLY A 140 3.03 26.61 6.41
N PRO A 141 2.74 26.58 7.73
CA PRO A 141 3.43 25.69 8.65
C PRO A 141 3.30 24.23 8.22
N ARG A 142 4.41 23.51 8.24
CA ARG A 142 4.48 22.11 7.86
C ARG A 142 5.45 21.34 8.72
N SER A 143 5.27 20.02 8.79
CA SER A 143 6.18 19.14 9.50
C SER A 143 6.20 17.76 8.86
N ARG A 144 7.38 17.14 8.83
CA ARG A 144 7.63 15.79 8.34
C ARG A 144 8.06 14.92 9.50
N VAL A 145 7.41 13.78 9.68
CA VAL A 145 7.79 12.79 10.69
C VAL A 145 7.80 11.39 10.08
N SER A 146 8.61 10.48 10.63
CA SER A 146 8.60 9.08 10.18
C SER A 146 7.25 8.44 10.51
N ASP A 147 6.73 7.62 9.61
CA ASP A 147 5.49 6.85 9.82
C ASP A 147 5.81 5.35 9.98
N SER A 148 5.67 4.54 8.94
CA SER A 148 5.98 3.12 8.98
C SER A 148 7.25 2.77 8.21
N VAL A 149 7.61 1.48 8.24
CA VAL A 149 8.73 0.93 7.48
C VAL A 149 8.21 -0.04 6.45
N CYS A 150 8.64 0.14 5.21
CA CYS A 150 8.52 -0.82 4.13
C CYS A 150 9.90 -1.36 3.77
N LEU A 151 9.94 -2.55 3.20
CA LEU A 151 11.17 -3.20 2.77
C LEU A 151 11.13 -3.42 1.27
N GLU A 152 12.22 -3.09 0.57
CA GLU A 152 12.26 -3.13 -0.89
C GLU A 152 13.49 -3.89 -1.40
N LEU A 153 13.28 -4.68 -2.44
CA LEU A 153 14.30 -5.36 -3.21
C LEU A 153 14.38 -4.72 -4.61
N PRO A 154 15.51 -4.80 -5.29
CA PRO A 154 15.55 -4.44 -6.71
C PRO A 154 14.65 -5.37 -7.51
N ALA A 155 14.11 -4.86 -8.61
CA ALA A 155 13.44 -5.67 -9.62
C ALA A 155 14.40 -6.72 -10.21
N GLY A 156 13.85 -7.83 -10.65
CA GLY A 156 14.60 -8.88 -11.32
C GLY A 156 14.10 -10.29 -10.98
N PRO A 157 14.58 -11.29 -11.73
CA PRO A 157 14.22 -12.67 -11.50
C PRO A 157 14.82 -13.18 -10.16
N MET A 158 14.26 -14.26 -9.62
CA MET A 158 14.71 -14.86 -8.36
C MET A 158 16.20 -15.19 -8.35
N GLY A 159 16.79 -15.58 -9.51
CA GLY A 159 18.23 -15.84 -9.62
C GLY A 159 19.09 -14.65 -9.22
N ASP A 160 18.74 -13.45 -9.67
CA ASP A 160 19.47 -12.21 -9.36
C ASP A 160 19.31 -11.83 -7.90
N LEU A 161 18.10 -12.01 -7.34
CA LEU A 161 17.86 -11.80 -5.92
C LEU A 161 18.71 -12.73 -5.05
N LEU A 162 18.87 -13.98 -5.44
CA LEU A 162 19.74 -14.93 -4.75
C LEU A 162 21.23 -14.57 -4.89
N ALA A 163 21.69 -14.13 -6.08
CA ALA A 163 23.08 -13.77 -6.34
C ALA A 163 23.59 -12.63 -5.43
N ARG A 164 22.71 -11.77 -4.93
CA ARG A 164 23.03 -10.68 -3.99
C ARG A 164 23.32 -11.15 -2.57
N LEU A 165 23.03 -12.41 -2.24
CA LEU A 165 23.08 -12.91 -0.89
C LEU A 165 24.45 -13.55 -0.58
N PRO A 166 24.90 -13.56 0.71
CA PRO A 166 26.07 -14.33 1.09
C PRO A 166 25.93 -15.81 0.74
N ALA A 167 27.02 -16.46 0.36
CA ALA A 167 27.04 -17.83 -0.15
C ALA A 167 26.20 -18.81 0.70
N LYS A 168 26.36 -18.80 2.02
CA LYS A 168 25.57 -19.65 2.94
C LYS A 168 24.06 -19.41 2.86
N THR A 169 23.64 -18.14 2.78
CA THR A 169 22.21 -17.77 2.68
C THR A 169 21.69 -18.13 1.30
N HIS A 170 22.43 -17.84 0.24
CA HIS A 170 22.14 -18.24 -1.13
C HIS A 170 21.87 -19.74 -1.22
N GLN A 171 22.83 -20.57 -0.79
CA GLN A 171 22.72 -22.03 -0.83
C GLN A 171 21.47 -22.53 -0.08
N ARG A 172 21.20 -21.98 1.11
CA ARG A 172 20.03 -22.34 1.92
C ARG A 172 18.73 -22.01 1.21
N LEU A 173 18.60 -20.81 0.65
CA LEU A 173 17.37 -20.38 -0.06
C LEU A 173 17.20 -21.13 -1.36
N ARG A 174 18.29 -21.37 -2.11
CA ARG A 174 18.25 -22.20 -3.32
C ARG A 174 17.81 -23.65 -3.02
N ALA A 175 18.25 -24.21 -1.90
CA ALA A 175 17.80 -25.53 -1.47
C ALA A 175 16.29 -25.54 -1.13
N LYS A 176 15.77 -24.45 -0.52
CA LYS A 176 14.33 -24.30 -0.25
C LYS A 176 13.51 -24.22 -1.54
N LEU A 177 13.96 -23.45 -2.54
CA LEU A 177 13.29 -23.36 -3.84
C LEU A 177 13.28 -24.71 -4.57
N ARG A 178 14.43 -25.40 -4.63
CA ARG A 178 14.49 -26.77 -5.20
C ARG A 178 13.55 -27.75 -4.49
N LYS A 179 13.38 -27.61 -3.18
CA LYS A 179 12.41 -28.41 -2.45
C LYS A 179 10.96 -28.10 -2.84
N LEU A 180 10.61 -26.83 -3.08
CA LEU A 180 9.30 -26.44 -3.60
C LEU A 180 9.05 -27.04 -4.98
N ASP A 181 10.05 -27.01 -5.87
CA ASP A 181 9.98 -27.64 -7.19
C ASP A 181 9.75 -29.16 -7.07
N ALA A 182 10.49 -29.81 -6.16
CA ALA A 182 10.38 -31.25 -5.92
C ALA A 182 9.01 -31.66 -5.29
N LEU A 183 8.30 -30.74 -4.65
CA LEU A 183 6.93 -30.97 -4.16
C LEU A 183 5.90 -30.99 -5.31
N GLY A 184 6.26 -30.57 -6.51
CA GLY A 184 5.35 -30.50 -7.64
C GLY A 184 4.26 -29.44 -7.54
N ILE A 185 4.48 -28.38 -6.74
CA ILE A 185 3.51 -27.30 -6.60
C ILE A 185 3.43 -26.51 -7.92
N GLN A 186 2.29 -26.60 -8.57
CA GLN A 186 2.01 -25.87 -9.80
C GLN A 186 1.49 -24.47 -9.50
N ARG A 187 1.92 -23.48 -10.31
CA ARG A 187 1.49 -22.10 -10.22
C ARG A 187 0.57 -21.76 -11.39
N ARG A 188 -0.62 -21.23 -11.10
CA ARG A 188 -1.61 -20.78 -12.08
C ARG A 188 -1.99 -19.33 -11.84
N VAL A 189 -1.85 -18.48 -12.84
CA VAL A 189 -2.45 -17.14 -12.82
C VAL A 189 -3.95 -17.28 -13.05
N VAL A 190 -4.73 -16.66 -12.18
CA VAL A 190 -6.19 -16.71 -12.20
C VAL A 190 -6.72 -15.79 -13.29
N SER A 191 -7.66 -16.29 -14.11
CA SER A 191 -8.34 -15.48 -15.13
C SER A 191 -9.26 -14.44 -14.51
N PRO A 192 -9.53 -13.30 -15.17
CA PRO A 192 -10.37 -12.23 -14.61
C PRO A 192 -11.77 -12.67 -14.15
N CYS A 193 -12.36 -13.68 -14.77
CA CYS A 193 -13.69 -14.19 -14.40
C CYS A 193 -13.67 -15.08 -13.13
N GLU A 194 -12.52 -15.63 -12.76
CA GLU A 194 -12.35 -16.50 -11.59
C GLU A 194 -11.85 -15.73 -10.34
N VAL A 195 -11.48 -14.45 -10.47
CA VAL A 195 -10.83 -13.66 -9.40
C VAL A 195 -11.64 -13.68 -8.11
N GLU A 196 -12.96 -13.49 -8.16
CA GLU A 196 -13.79 -13.45 -6.97
C GLU A 196 -13.73 -14.79 -6.20
N THR A 197 -13.87 -15.92 -6.90
CA THR A 197 -13.78 -17.26 -6.30
C THR A 197 -12.41 -17.49 -5.67
N ALA A 198 -11.33 -17.11 -6.36
CA ALA A 198 -9.97 -17.23 -5.85
C ALA A 198 -9.73 -16.37 -4.61
N LEU A 199 -10.28 -15.14 -4.56
CA LEU A 199 -10.18 -14.26 -3.39
C LEU A 199 -10.95 -14.82 -2.18
N LEU A 200 -12.13 -15.42 -2.38
CA LEU A 200 -12.86 -16.08 -1.30
C LEU A 200 -12.07 -17.28 -0.76
N ARG A 201 -11.47 -18.08 -1.66
CA ARG A 201 -10.57 -19.17 -1.28
C ARG A 201 -9.32 -18.65 -0.53
N LEU A 202 -8.72 -17.55 -0.97
CA LEU A 202 -7.60 -16.90 -0.27
C LEU A 202 -7.98 -16.57 1.17
N LEU A 203 -9.14 -15.92 1.39
CA LEU A 203 -9.57 -15.50 2.72
C LEU A 203 -9.88 -16.72 3.64
N GLU A 204 -10.42 -17.80 3.08
CA GLU A 204 -10.60 -19.06 3.81
C GLU A 204 -9.27 -19.65 4.25
N LEU A 205 -8.31 -19.82 3.32
CA LEU A 205 -6.97 -20.31 3.60
C LEU A 205 -6.23 -19.39 4.58
N HIS A 206 -6.39 -18.08 4.45
CA HIS A 206 -5.83 -17.11 5.40
C HIS A 206 -6.38 -17.29 6.81
N ARG A 207 -7.69 -17.51 6.95
CA ARG A 207 -8.31 -17.80 8.24
C ARG A 207 -7.77 -19.10 8.85
N LEU A 208 -7.64 -20.18 8.07
CA LEU A 208 -7.10 -21.47 8.50
C LEU A 208 -5.63 -21.34 8.94
N GLN A 209 -4.82 -20.65 8.16
CA GLN A 209 -3.38 -20.44 8.43
C GLN A 209 -3.12 -19.77 9.78
N TRP A 210 -4.03 -18.88 10.20
CA TRP A 210 -3.85 -18.06 11.40
C TRP A 210 -4.70 -18.54 12.59
N GLN A 211 -5.36 -19.68 12.50
CA GLN A 211 -6.06 -20.28 13.64
C GLN A 211 -5.08 -20.46 14.82
N GLY A 212 -5.48 -19.96 16.01
CA GLY A 212 -4.63 -20.02 17.20
C GLY A 212 -3.46 -19.03 17.24
N ARG A 213 -3.36 -18.08 16.29
CA ARG A 213 -2.31 -17.06 16.21
C ARG A 213 -2.91 -15.66 16.15
N LYS A 214 -2.06 -14.63 16.45
CA LYS A 214 -2.48 -13.23 16.24
C LYS A 214 -2.60 -12.96 14.74
N VAL A 215 -3.82 -12.83 14.27
CA VAL A 215 -4.14 -12.34 12.91
C VAL A 215 -4.52 -10.87 12.98
N THR A 216 -4.32 -10.13 11.91
CA THR A 216 -4.89 -8.79 11.76
C THR A 216 -6.41 -8.94 11.74
N SER A 217 -7.07 -8.55 12.83
CA SER A 217 -8.52 -8.72 13.00
C SER A 217 -9.34 -8.10 11.86
N GLU A 218 -8.79 -7.13 11.15
CA GLU A 218 -9.42 -6.48 10.01
C GLU A 218 -9.64 -7.44 8.83
N HIS A 219 -8.68 -8.34 8.56
CA HIS A 219 -8.80 -9.31 7.45
C HIS A 219 -9.95 -10.31 7.60
N LEU A 220 -10.47 -10.46 8.82
CA LEU A 220 -11.62 -11.33 9.11
C LEU A 220 -12.97 -10.60 9.00
N ARG A 221 -12.99 -9.31 8.72
CA ARG A 221 -14.22 -8.50 8.67
C ARG A 221 -14.86 -8.53 7.29
N THR A 222 -16.19 -8.53 7.25
CA THR A 222 -16.98 -8.48 6.02
C THR A 222 -16.60 -7.31 5.12
N ARG A 223 -16.40 -6.12 5.68
CA ARG A 223 -16.00 -4.93 4.92
C ARG A 223 -14.65 -5.08 4.23
N PHE A 224 -13.69 -5.83 4.81
CA PHE A 224 -12.41 -6.12 4.18
C PHE A 224 -12.58 -7.07 2.99
N ARG A 225 -13.38 -8.14 3.16
CA ARG A 225 -13.74 -9.06 2.08
C ARG A 225 -14.40 -8.31 0.92
N GLU A 226 -15.40 -7.47 1.21
CA GLU A 226 -16.10 -6.67 0.20
C GLU A 226 -15.16 -5.70 -0.52
N HIS A 227 -14.25 -5.05 0.22
CA HIS A 227 -13.24 -4.20 -0.36
C HIS A 227 -12.32 -4.99 -1.29
N LEU A 228 -11.80 -6.13 -0.85
CA LEU A 228 -10.86 -6.93 -1.61
C LEU A 228 -11.49 -7.43 -2.93
N VAL A 229 -12.69 -8.02 -2.87
CA VAL A 229 -13.41 -8.50 -4.06
C VAL A 229 -13.71 -7.35 -5.03
N ARG A 230 -14.22 -6.23 -4.52
CA ARG A 230 -14.60 -5.06 -5.34
C ARG A 230 -13.40 -4.36 -5.97
N SER A 231 -12.23 -4.35 -5.32
CA SER A 231 -11.05 -3.66 -5.84
C SER A 231 -10.20 -4.53 -6.75
N VAL A 232 -9.89 -5.77 -6.34
CA VAL A 232 -8.90 -6.62 -7.03
C VAL A 232 -9.38 -7.07 -8.41
N GLY A 233 -10.68 -7.37 -8.57
CA GLY A 233 -11.22 -7.74 -9.89
C GLY A 233 -10.97 -6.70 -10.99
N PRO A 234 -11.38 -5.43 -10.81
CA PRO A 234 -11.01 -4.36 -11.73
C PRO A 234 -9.49 -4.15 -11.88
N MET A 235 -8.72 -4.27 -10.79
CA MET A 235 -7.25 -4.13 -10.86
C MET A 235 -6.60 -5.24 -11.70
N VAL A 236 -7.10 -6.46 -11.67
CA VAL A 236 -6.63 -7.55 -12.55
C VAL A 236 -6.92 -7.21 -14.01
N ARG A 237 -8.14 -6.72 -14.31
CA ARG A 237 -8.49 -6.32 -15.69
C ARG A 237 -7.65 -5.15 -16.21
N SER A 238 -7.20 -4.25 -15.36
CA SER A 238 -6.34 -3.11 -15.74
C SER A 238 -4.84 -3.40 -15.65
N GLY A 239 -4.44 -4.61 -15.28
CA GLY A 239 -3.03 -5.00 -15.10
C GLY A 239 -2.39 -4.48 -13.81
N ASN A 240 -3.17 -3.93 -12.87
CA ASN A 240 -2.68 -3.39 -11.59
C ASN A 240 -2.67 -4.44 -10.46
N ALA A 241 -3.09 -5.67 -10.72
CA ALA A 241 -3.00 -6.79 -9.81
C ALA A 241 -2.92 -8.11 -10.56
N VAL A 242 -2.35 -9.13 -9.89
CA VAL A 242 -2.38 -10.52 -10.31
C VAL A 242 -2.82 -11.36 -9.12
N VAL A 243 -3.71 -12.32 -9.38
CA VAL A 243 -4.08 -13.36 -8.41
C VAL A 243 -3.45 -14.67 -8.87
N THR A 244 -2.71 -15.33 -8.00
CA THR A 244 -2.01 -16.58 -8.31
C THR A 244 -2.48 -17.68 -7.38
N GLU A 245 -2.90 -18.82 -7.93
CA GLU A 245 -3.14 -20.06 -7.21
C GLU A 245 -1.92 -20.96 -7.26
N PHE A 246 -1.65 -21.63 -6.14
CA PHE A 246 -0.68 -22.69 -6.03
C PHE A 246 -1.43 -24.00 -5.78
N ARG A 247 -1.21 -24.97 -6.65
CA ARG A 247 -1.94 -26.24 -6.64
C ARG A 247 -0.97 -27.40 -6.37
N LEU A 248 -1.42 -28.34 -5.58
CA LEU A 248 -0.73 -29.58 -5.27
C LEU A 248 -1.74 -30.71 -5.32
N ASP A 249 -1.48 -31.75 -6.08
CA ASP A 249 -2.41 -32.88 -6.26
C ASP A 249 -3.82 -32.40 -6.67
N ASP A 250 -3.91 -31.45 -7.61
CA ASP A 250 -5.12 -30.76 -8.09
C ASP A 250 -5.88 -29.91 -7.06
N GLU A 251 -5.43 -29.86 -5.81
CA GLU A 251 -6.00 -28.99 -4.80
C GLU A 251 -5.31 -27.63 -4.72
N VAL A 252 -6.08 -26.57 -4.47
CA VAL A 252 -5.52 -25.23 -4.23
C VAL A 252 -5.00 -25.16 -2.80
N VAL A 253 -3.68 -25.17 -2.65
CA VAL A 253 -2.99 -25.14 -1.35
C VAL A 253 -2.54 -23.75 -0.91
N ALA A 254 -2.46 -22.79 -1.82
CA ALA A 254 -2.27 -21.38 -1.48
C ALA A 254 -2.83 -20.47 -2.57
N VAL A 255 -3.18 -19.27 -2.19
CA VAL A 255 -3.58 -18.17 -3.10
C VAL A 255 -2.89 -16.89 -2.66
N ASP A 256 -2.39 -16.11 -3.63
CA ASP A 256 -1.68 -14.85 -3.43
C ASP A 256 -2.29 -13.74 -4.28
N VAL A 257 -2.30 -12.53 -3.74
CA VAL A 257 -2.58 -11.29 -4.46
C VAL A 257 -1.33 -10.46 -4.53
N THR A 258 -0.78 -10.31 -5.71
CA THR A 258 0.29 -9.37 -6.03
C THR A 258 -0.30 -8.10 -6.62
N LEU A 259 -0.02 -6.94 -6.01
CA LEU A 259 -0.39 -5.63 -6.53
C LEU A 259 0.74 -5.05 -7.38
N LEU A 260 0.36 -4.40 -8.49
CA LEU A 260 1.28 -3.90 -9.50
C LEU A 260 1.05 -2.42 -9.80
N SER A 261 2.14 -1.68 -9.99
CA SER A 261 2.18 -0.35 -10.61
C SER A 261 3.44 -0.21 -11.45
N PRO A 262 3.62 0.86 -12.24
CA PRO A 262 4.90 1.13 -12.91
C PRO A 262 6.09 1.18 -11.93
N LEU A 263 5.86 1.66 -10.70
CA LEU A 263 6.89 1.82 -9.67
C LEU A 263 7.26 0.52 -8.98
N LEU A 264 6.26 -0.31 -8.58
CA LEU A 264 6.51 -1.48 -7.75
C LEU A 264 5.55 -2.65 -8.02
N ALA A 265 6.06 -3.86 -7.75
CA ALA A 265 5.27 -5.07 -7.50
C ALA A 265 5.36 -5.45 -6.02
N GLY A 266 4.25 -5.86 -5.40
CA GLY A 266 4.26 -6.26 -3.99
C GLY A 266 3.19 -7.31 -3.67
N GLY A 267 3.60 -8.41 -3.01
CA GLY A 267 2.67 -9.43 -2.51
C GLY A 267 1.86 -8.86 -1.34
N TYR A 268 0.59 -8.57 -1.58
CA TYR A 268 -0.26 -7.84 -0.63
C TYR A 268 -0.89 -8.75 0.43
N LEU A 269 -1.50 -9.83 -0.01
CA LEU A 269 -2.19 -10.75 0.87
C LEU A 269 -2.12 -12.17 0.32
N TYR A 270 -1.96 -13.14 1.21
CA TYR A 270 -2.00 -14.55 0.84
C TYR A 270 -2.75 -15.38 1.88
N GLY A 271 -3.21 -16.53 1.45
CA GLY A 271 -3.68 -17.62 2.29
C GLY A 271 -2.99 -18.91 1.89
N ALA A 272 -2.56 -19.71 2.87
CA ALA A 272 -1.89 -20.97 2.61
C ALA A 272 -2.41 -22.07 3.56
N HIS A 273 -2.63 -23.26 3.01
CA HIS A 273 -3.08 -24.41 3.79
C HIS A 273 -2.01 -24.82 4.81
N PRO A 274 -2.39 -25.10 6.08
CA PRO A 274 -1.43 -25.49 7.12
C PRO A 274 -0.57 -26.70 6.76
N GLY A 275 -1.07 -27.65 5.99
CA GLY A 275 -0.35 -28.84 5.50
C GLY A 275 0.92 -28.55 4.69
N LEU A 276 1.06 -27.34 4.09
CA LEU A 276 2.32 -26.92 3.47
C LEU A 276 3.46 -26.83 4.48
N ARG A 277 3.17 -26.46 5.73
CA ARG A 277 4.16 -26.43 6.82
C ARG A 277 4.59 -27.84 7.22
N GLU A 278 3.65 -28.80 7.30
CA GLU A 278 3.95 -30.20 7.60
C GLU A 278 4.89 -30.78 6.54
N ARG A 279 4.69 -30.43 5.28
CA ARG A 279 5.59 -30.75 4.16
C ARG A 279 6.88 -29.91 4.16
N LYS A 280 7.09 -29.03 5.15
CA LYS A 280 8.25 -28.13 5.29
C LYS A 280 8.44 -27.25 4.03
N ALA A 281 7.37 -26.85 3.36
CA ALA A 281 7.39 -25.90 2.25
C ALA A 281 7.66 -24.48 2.77
N ASP A 282 8.60 -23.76 2.16
CA ASP A 282 8.85 -22.36 2.49
C ASP A 282 7.89 -21.44 1.70
N VAL A 283 6.72 -21.22 2.28
CA VAL A 283 5.66 -20.40 1.65
C VAL A 283 6.16 -18.99 1.35
N ALA A 284 6.98 -18.39 2.22
CA ALA A 284 7.47 -17.04 1.99
C ALA A 284 8.40 -16.95 0.75
N ALA A 285 9.27 -17.95 0.56
CA ALA A 285 10.11 -18.05 -0.63
C ALA A 285 9.29 -18.31 -1.89
N MET A 286 8.27 -19.17 -1.80
CA MET A 286 7.33 -19.48 -2.89
C MET A 286 6.58 -18.23 -3.38
N LEU A 287 6.03 -17.45 -2.45
CA LEU A 287 5.30 -16.22 -2.77
C LEU A 287 6.21 -15.14 -3.35
N LEU A 288 7.43 -15.00 -2.80
CA LEU A 288 8.39 -14.03 -3.33
C LEU A 288 8.84 -14.40 -4.75
N ASP A 289 9.08 -15.69 -5.01
CA ASP A 289 9.41 -16.17 -6.35
C ASP A 289 8.27 -15.87 -7.34
N SER A 290 7.02 -16.08 -6.93
CA SER A 290 5.85 -15.71 -7.71
C SER A 290 5.81 -14.22 -8.00
N THR A 291 5.98 -13.36 -7.00
CA THR A 291 5.96 -11.91 -7.17
C THR A 291 7.12 -11.43 -8.06
N ALA A 292 8.31 -12.01 -7.92
CA ALA A 292 9.50 -11.68 -8.71
C ALA A 292 9.31 -11.93 -10.22
N THR A 293 8.43 -12.87 -10.61
CA THR A 293 8.14 -13.09 -12.04
C THR A 293 7.51 -11.89 -12.74
N HIS A 294 6.89 -11.00 -11.98
CA HIS A 294 6.27 -9.77 -12.49
C HIS A 294 7.24 -8.58 -12.60
N THR A 295 8.52 -8.77 -12.24
CA THR A 295 9.55 -7.72 -12.30
C THR A 295 10.73 -8.08 -13.22
N LYS A 296 10.61 -9.15 -14.00
CA LYS A 296 11.71 -9.73 -14.80
C LYS A 296 12.35 -8.73 -15.77
N ASP A 297 11.52 -7.91 -16.41
CA ASP A 297 11.97 -6.99 -17.46
C ASP A 297 12.35 -5.60 -16.90
N GLY A 298 12.56 -5.49 -15.57
CA GLY A 298 12.91 -4.23 -14.91
C GLY A 298 11.73 -3.26 -14.72
N THR A 299 10.53 -3.65 -15.17
CA THR A 299 9.29 -2.91 -14.90
C THR A 299 8.27 -3.87 -14.31
N PRO A 300 7.74 -3.60 -13.10
CA PRO A 300 8.09 -2.49 -12.17
C PRO A 300 9.55 -2.48 -11.71
N ALA A 301 10.08 -1.30 -11.40
CA ALA A 301 11.48 -1.12 -11.00
C ALA A 301 11.83 -1.64 -9.58
N THR A 302 10.83 -1.92 -8.75
CA THR A 302 10.97 -2.30 -7.35
C THR A 302 10.13 -3.53 -7.02
N LEU A 303 10.72 -4.50 -6.34
CA LEU A 303 10.00 -5.60 -5.69
C LEU A 303 9.80 -5.23 -4.22
N SER A 304 8.58 -4.81 -3.86
CA SER A 304 8.27 -4.39 -2.50
C SER A 304 7.81 -5.56 -1.64
N LEU A 305 8.42 -5.73 -0.47
CA LEU A 305 7.93 -6.62 0.58
C LEU A 305 6.85 -5.94 1.44
N LEU A 306 6.39 -4.76 1.02
CA LEU A 306 5.38 -3.94 1.65
C LEU A 306 5.71 -3.59 3.11
N ARG A 307 4.70 -3.13 3.86
CA ARG A 307 4.86 -2.69 5.24
C ARG A 307 5.16 -3.86 6.18
N GLY A 308 6.00 -3.59 7.15
CA GLY A 308 6.39 -4.54 8.18
C GLY A 308 7.89 -4.80 8.19
N ASN A 309 8.38 -5.10 9.39
CA ASN A 309 9.80 -5.32 9.66
C ASN A 309 10.04 -6.72 10.24
N GLU A 310 9.35 -7.72 9.65
CA GLU A 310 9.41 -9.10 10.13
C GLU A 310 10.79 -9.71 9.84
N PRO A 311 11.37 -10.47 10.80
CA PRO A 311 12.73 -11.01 10.69
C PRO A 311 12.98 -11.83 9.42
N TYR A 312 11.97 -12.56 8.91
CA TYR A 312 12.14 -13.41 7.72
C TYR A 312 12.38 -12.59 6.45
N LYS A 313 11.85 -11.36 6.36
CA LYS A 313 12.05 -10.46 5.22
C LYS A 313 13.54 -10.05 5.10
N HIS A 314 14.23 -9.88 6.22
CA HIS A 314 15.64 -9.48 6.25
C HIS A 314 16.60 -10.53 5.70
N HIS A 315 16.16 -11.77 5.55
CA HIS A 315 16.96 -12.80 4.87
C HIS A 315 17.32 -12.44 3.42
N TRP A 316 16.49 -11.61 2.79
CA TRP A 316 16.65 -11.13 1.42
C TRP A 316 17.52 -9.86 1.30
N ARG A 317 18.00 -9.32 2.41
CA ARG A 317 18.77 -8.08 2.49
C ARG A 317 18.09 -6.92 1.78
N PRO A 318 16.85 -6.60 2.13
CA PRO A 318 16.10 -5.51 1.52
C PRO A 318 16.68 -4.14 1.92
N ARG A 319 16.44 -3.14 1.07
CA ARG A 319 16.56 -1.75 1.46
C ARG A 319 15.40 -1.38 2.39
N VAL A 320 15.73 -0.71 3.48
CA VAL A 320 14.73 -0.17 4.41
C VAL A 320 14.25 1.17 3.87
N VAL A 321 12.95 1.28 3.64
CA VAL A 321 12.27 2.52 3.23
C VAL A 321 11.38 2.97 4.37
N VAL A 322 11.67 4.15 4.91
CA VAL A 322 10.87 4.74 5.99
C VAL A 322 9.84 5.67 5.37
N ASN A 323 8.58 5.24 5.42
CA ASN A 323 7.47 6.07 4.99
C ASN A 323 7.35 7.30 5.87
N GLN A 324 6.83 8.36 5.30
CA GLN A 324 6.72 9.67 5.91
C GLN A 324 5.26 10.00 6.22
N ARG A 325 5.06 10.74 7.29
CA ARG A 325 3.83 11.44 7.57
C ARG A 325 4.06 12.93 7.37
N LEU A 326 3.39 13.52 6.40
CA LEU A 326 3.50 14.92 6.05
C LEU A 326 2.30 15.67 6.61
N LEU A 327 2.57 16.60 7.52
CA LEU A 327 1.57 17.41 8.18
C LEU A 327 1.63 18.83 7.62
N LEU A 328 0.52 19.30 7.04
CA LEU A 328 0.44 20.61 6.39
C LEU A 328 -0.67 21.43 7.04
N ALA A 329 -0.36 22.65 7.46
CA ALA A 329 -1.30 23.56 8.07
C ALA A 329 -1.31 24.93 7.39
N ARG A 330 -2.41 25.63 7.46
CA ARG A 330 -2.44 27.07 7.20
C ARG A 330 -2.02 27.83 8.47
N ARG A 331 -1.67 29.09 8.37
CA ARG A 331 -1.35 29.90 9.57
C ARG A 331 -2.43 29.81 10.63
N ARG A 332 -3.73 29.85 10.23
CA ARG A 332 -4.89 29.74 11.15
C ARG A 332 -5.05 28.37 11.79
N THR A 333 -4.59 27.31 11.14
CA THR A 333 -4.67 25.91 11.65
C THR A 333 -3.32 25.43 12.23
N ALA A 334 -2.33 26.31 12.41
CA ALA A 334 -1.07 25.99 13.07
C ALA A 334 -1.22 25.38 14.49
N PRO A 335 -2.22 25.75 15.30
CA PRO A 335 -2.47 25.06 16.58
C PRO A 335 -2.79 23.57 16.39
N LEU A 336 -3.52 23.18 15.36
CA LEU A 336 -3.81 21.77 15.06
C LEU A 336 -2.53 20.99 14.71
N LEU A 337 -1.59 21.61 13.97
CA LEU A 337 -0.29 21.02 13.69
C LEU A 337 0.50 20.76 14.98
N ARG A 338 0.55 21.73 15.89
CA ARG A 338 1.23 21.57 17.18
C ARG A 338 0.62 20.45 18.01
N ALA A 339 -0.72 20.37 18.08
CA ALA A 339 -1.43 19.29 18.76
C ALA A 339 -1.14 17.92 18.15
N ALA A 340 -1.11 17.82 16.82
CA ALA A 340 -0.77 16.58 16.11
C ALA A 340 0.67 16.13 16.39
N LEU A 341 1.63 17.05 16.42
CA LEU A 341 3.03 16.77 16.77
C LEU A 341 3.20 16.34 18.23
N TRP A 342 2.44 16.95 19.12
CA TRP A 342 2.42 16.56 20.54
C TRP A 342 1.90 15.13 20.71
N ASP A 343 0.80 14.77 20.03
CA ASP A 343 0.27 13.39 20.02
C ASP A 343 1.31 12.38 19.48
N VAL A 344 2.02 12.71 18.39
CA VAL A 344 3.09 11.85 17.86
C VAL A 344 4.20 11.64 18.90
N THR A 345 4.63 12.71 19.55
CA THR A 345 5.71 12.65 20.55
C THR A 345 5.28 11.85 21.78
N ALA A 346 4.06 12.08 22.26
CA ALA A 346 3.50 11.36 23.40
C ALA A 346 3.40 9.85 23.11
N ARG A 347 2.89 9.47 21.95
CA ARG A 347 2.80 8.05 21.54
C ARG A 347 4.18 7.39 21.41
N ARG A 348 5.19 8.09 20.87
CA ARG A 348 6.56 7.58 20.78
C ARG A 348 7.14 7.32 22.16
N ARG A 349 7.03 8.29 23.08
CA ARG A 349 7.48 8.16 24.47
C ARG A 349 6.77 7.03 25.20
N GLY A 350 5.45 6.90 25.03
CA GLY A 350 4.66 5.81 25.63
C GLY A 350 5.11 4.42 25.13
N LYS A 351 5.34 4.26 23.83
CA LYS A 351 5.85 2.99 23.25
C LYS A 351 7.25 2.66 23.79
N GLU A 352 8.11 3.64 23.91
CA GLU A 352 9.48 3.47 24.43
C GLU A 352 9.49 3.08 25.90
N LEU A 353 8.63 3.72 26.71
CA LEU A 353 8.45 3.36 28.11
C LEU A 353 7.95 1.92 28.28
N LEU A 354 6.93 1.53 27.51
CA LEU A 354 6.40 0.16 27.52
C LEU A 354 7.45 -0.87 27.08
N ARG A 355 8.31 -0.54 26.12
CA ARG A 355 9.41 -1.41 25.70
C ARG A 355 10.40 -1.60 26.85
N ARG A 356 10.85 -0.52 27.49
CA ARG A 356 11.77 -0.57 28.62
C ARG A 356 11.21 -1.36 29.80
N LEU A 357 9.91 -1.23 30.08
CA LEU A 357 9.25 -2.00 31.15
C LEU A 357 9.21 -3.50 30.82
N ARG A 358 8.97 -3.88 29.57
CA ARG A 358 8.99 -5.28 29.13
C ARG A 358 10.40 -5.89 29.19
N GLU A 359 11.43 -5.12 28.82
CA GLU A 359 12.84 -5.55 28.89
C GLU A 359 13.28 -5.75 30.37
N ARG A 360 12.76 -4.93 31.30
CA ARG A 360 13.03 -5.08 32.76
C ARG A 360 12.22 -6.20 33.42
N GLY A 361 11.01 -6.48 32.95
CA GLY A 361 10.15 -7.55 33.47
C GLY A 361 10.43 -8.95 32.94
N GLY A 362 11.24 -9.07 31.86
CA GLY A 362 11.67 -10.36 31.27
C GLY A 362 12.98 -10.93 31.83
N GLY A 363 13.58 -10.29 32.83
CA GLY A 363 14.82 -10.69 33.49
C GLY A 363 14.58 -11.31 34.89
N GLY A 364 13.61 -12.20 35.02
CA GLY A 364 13.45 -13.09 36.16
C GLY A 364 13.95 -14.49 35.82
N PRO A 365 14.54 -15.20 36.78
CA PRO A 365 15.40 -16.39 36.58
C PRO A 365 14.72 -17.55 35.90
#